data_b838859def5768d39321a7b8c9158a9f
#
_entry.id   b838859def5768d39321a7b8c9158a9f
#
_cell.length_a   1.000
_cell.length_b   1.000
_cell.length_c   1.000
_cell.angle_alpha   90.00
_cell.angle_beta   90.00
_cell.angle_gamma   90.00
#
_symmetry.space_group_name_H-M   'P 1'
#
loop_
_entity.id
_entity.type
_entity.pdbx_description
1 polymer ?
#
loop_
_entity_poly.entity_id
_entity_poly.type
_entity_poly.pdbx_seq_one_letter_code
_entity_poly.pdbx_strand_id
1 'polypeptide(L)'
;DHPRRGSVSSFGFGGSNFHVALEEYTGPGNRPKKLRAWSEDLLVLSAADRDSLASRIEKVRSQIEQGYSFGTLAAQAAEDFDANAHARVAVVASDAHELGIKLDKAVEVIRAVSEESLPDPDVHFGFGPSKVERLAFIFPGQGSQYVGMGAEAAMTFDCARAVWDEAVDIEEFAGDRLDRAVFPPPAFTDDERAQQFNTLTAMATAQPAIAAVSLGFLHLLRELGVEADAMAGHSFGELSALAASGRMEEKALLATARKRGELMAEAAASKEGAMIAVPSDAETVRSLIDPSDDVVIANDNAPTEVVLAGSESAITNMTTKLKSEGLRSIRLPVASAFHSNIVSDSCDPFHDHLAELKWSDGGPEVYANKTADVYPKTPKAARRLLADQLASPVRF
;
A
#
# COMPACT_ATOMS: atom_id res chain seq x y z
N ASP A 1 -28.17 1.40 17.17
CA ASP A 1 -28.15 0.65 15.91
C ASP A 1 -29.56 0.27 15.54
N HIS A 2 -29.99 0.69 14.36
CA HIS A 2 -31.31 0.35 13.81
C HIS A 2 -31.13 -0.56 12.61
N PRO A 3 -32.04 -1.55 12.38
CA PRO A 3 -31.97 -2.39 11.18
C PRO A 3 -32.09 -1.53 9.92
N ARG A 4 -31.35 -1.90 8.88
CA ARG A 4 -31.41 -1.23 7.57
C ARG A 4 -32.79 -1.47 6.96
N ARG A 5 -33.38 -0.44 6.38
CA ARG A 5 -34.70 -0.49 5.75
C ARG A 5 -34.61 0.07 4.32
N GLY A 6 -35.37 -0.56 3.44
CA GLY A 6 -35.51 -0.11 2.06
C GLY A 6 -36.93 -0.34 1.57
N SER A 7 -37.39 0.42 0.59
CA SER A 7 -38.69 0.17 -0.02
C SER A 7 -38.61 0.35 -1.54
N VAL A 8 -39.41 -0.42 -2.24
CA VAL A 8 -39.59 -0.35 -3.69
C VAL A 8 -41.07 -0.21 -4.01
N SER A 9 -41.39 0.77 -4.86
CA SER A 9 -42.73 0.97 -5.38
C SER A 9 -42.74 0.74 -6.87
N SER A 10 -43.71 -0.02 -7.38
CA SER A 10 -43.95 -0.20 -8.81
C SER A 10 -45.36 0.30 -9.14
N PHE A 11 -45.46 1.25 -10.07
CA PHE A 11 -46.71 1.84 -10.49
C PHE A 11 -47.02 1.47 -11.94
N GLY A 12 -48.17 0.83 -12.17
CA GLY A 12 -48.62 0.50 -13.52
C GLY A 12 -49.64 1.51 -14.03
N PHE A 13 -49.55 1.95 -15.29
CA PHE A 13 -50.55 2.79 -15.94
C PHE A 13 -51.76 1.92 -16.27
N GLY A 14 -52.82 2.09 -15.51
CA GLY A 14 -54.07 1.30 -15.66
C GLY A 14 -54.02 -0.11 -15.05
N GLY A 15 -53.03 -0.42 -14.22
CA GLY A 15 -52.86 -1.72 -13.56
C GLY A 15 -52.69 -1.62 -12.06
N SER A 16 -52.27 -2.71 -11.43
CA SER A 16 -52.04 -2.79 -10.01
C SER A 16 -50.75 -2.07 -9.61
N ASN A 17 -50.79 -1.35 -8.47
CA ASN A 17 -49.62 -0.77 -7.85
C ASN A 17 -49.13 -1.66 -6.73
N PHE A 18 -47.83 -1.84 -6.64
CA PHE A 18 -47.21 -2.64 -5.60
C PHE A 18 -46.21 -1.79 -4.82
N HIS A 19 -46.17 -1.99 -3.53
CA HIS A 19 -45.19 -1.42 -2.63
C HIS A 19 -44.66 -2.52 -1.71
N VAL A 20 -43.32 -2.66 -1.68
CA VAL A 20 -42.64 -3.62 -0.82
C VAL A 20 -41.69 -2.85 0.11
N ALA A 21 -41.88 -3.05 1.41
CA ALA A 21 -40.90 -2.59 2.41
C ALA A 21 -40.07 -3.78 2.88
N LEU A 22 -38.79 -3.59 2.92
CA LEU A 22 -37.80 -4.57 3.38
C LEU A 22 -37.12 -4.05 4.64
N GLU A 23 -36.89 -4.91 5.59
CA GLU A 23 -36.14 -4.62 6.80
C GLU A 23 -35.08 -5.70 6.99
N GLU A 24 -33.89 -5.28 7.41
CA GLU A 24 -32.78 -6.19 7.76
C GLU A 24 -33.24 -7.07 8.93
N TYR A 25 -33.10 -8.38 8.77
CA TYR A 25 -33.37 -9.31 9.85
C TYR A 25 -32.17 -9.36 10.82
N THR A 26 -32.41 -8.92 12.05
CA THR A 26 -31.40 -8.89 13.13
C THR A 26 -31.63 -9.96 14.20
N GLY A 27 -32.59 -10.88 14.00
CA GLY A 27 -32.96 -11.90 14.96
C GLY A 27 -32.03 -13.13 15.00
N PRO A 28 -32.37 -14.15 15.79
CA PRO A 28 -31.62 -15.39 15.90
C PRO A 28 -31.42 -16.06 14.53
N GLY A 29 -30.19 -16.52 14.23
CA GLY A 29 -29.83 -17.09 12.93
C GLY A 29 -29.45 -16.06 11.87
N ASN A 30 -29.42 -14.77 12.20
CA ASN A 30 -28.80 -13.78 11.33
C ASN A 30 -27.34 -14.18 11.08
N ARG A 31 -26.99 -14.28 9.80
CA ARG A 31 -25.60 -14.54 9.40
C ARG A 31 -24.88 -13.20 9.27
N PRO A 32 -23.96 -12.84 10.20
CA PRO A 32 -23.27 -11.56 10.18
C PRO A 32 -22.32 -11.41 8.99
N LYS A 33 -21.94 -12.51 8.32
CA LYS A 33 -21.06 -12.48 7.17
C LYS A 33 -21.85 -12.70 5.88
N LYS A 34 -21.80 -11.70 5.00
CA LYS A 34 -22.25 -11.86 3.62
C LYS A 34 -21.33 -12.86 2.91
N LEU A 35 -21.91 -13.77 2.11
CA LEU A 35 -21.15 -14.44 1.07
C LEU A 35 -20.72 -13.36 0.06
N ARG A 36 -19.44 -13.10 -0.02
CA ARG A 36 -18.86 -12.19 -1.01
C ARG A 36 -18.29 -13.03 -2.14
N ALA A 37 -18.63 -12.68 -3.38
CA ALA A 37 -17.93 -13.19 -4.54
C ALA A 37 -16.63 -12.37 -4.66
N TRP A 38 -15.51 -13.03 -4.57
CA TRP A 38 -14.20 -12.45 -4.78
C TRP A 38 -13.86 -12.58 -6.26
N SER A 39 -13.04 -11.67 -6.77
CA SER A 39 -12.57 -11.72 -8.16
C SER A 39 -11.64 -12.90 -8.38
N GLU A 40 -10.88 -13.28 -7.35
CA GLU A 40 -9.98 -14.43 -7.34
C GLU A 40 -10.21 -15.28 -6.09
N ASP A 41 -9.90 -16.56 -6.22
CA ASP A 41 -9.85 -17.53 -5.12
C ASP A 41 -8.43 -18.07 -4.94
N LEU A 42 -8.12 -18.52 -3.73
CA LEU A 42 -6.84 -19.10 -3.35
C LEU A 42 -6.97 -20.62 -3.16
N LEU A 43 -6.30 -21.41 -4.00
CA LEU A 43 -6.11 -22.84 -3.76
C LEU A 43 -4.80 -23.07 -3.00
N VAL A 44 -4.85 -23.76 -1.86
CA VAL A 44 -3.68 -24.20 -1.11
C VAL A 44 -3.66 -25.71 -1.00
N LEU A 45 -2.53 -26.36 -1.36
CA LEU A 45 -2.36 -27.79 -1.23
C LEU A 45 -1.06 -28.07 -0.48
N SER A 46 -1.08 -29.14 0.33
CA SER A 46 0.08 -29.60 1.09
C SER A 46 0.24 -31.11 0.97
N ALA A 47 1.46 -31.61 1.04
CA ALA A 47 1.76 -33.04 0.99
C ALA A 47 3.08 -33.36 1.70
N ALA A 48 3.32 -34.65 1.98
CA ALA A 48 4.55 -35.11 2.63
C ALA A 48 5.80 -34.91 1.75
N ASP A 49 5.64 -34.94 0.42
CA ASP A 49 6.72 -34.83 -0.55
C ASP A 49 6.21 -34.27 -1.89
N ARG A 50 7.13 -34.05 -2.84
CA ARG A 50 6.84 -33.47 -4.16
C ARG A 50 5.92 -34.35 -5.01
N ASP A 51 6.12 -35.67 -5.00
CA ASP A 51 5.34 -36.62 -5.81
C ASP A 51 3.90 -36.70 -5.31
N SER A 52 3.72 -36.73 -4.00
CA SER A 52 2.42 -36.69 -3.35
C SER A 52 1.70 -35.35 -3.63
N LEU A 53 2.43 -34.22 -3.66
CA LEU A 53 1.88 -32.92 -4.00
C LEU A 53 1.42 -32.89 -5.48
N ALA A 54 2.26 -33.38 -6.40
CA ALA A 54 1.88 -33.48 -7.81
C ALA A 54 0.62 -34.34 -7.99
N SER A 55 0.51 -35.46 -7.29
CA SER A 55 -0.68 -36.31 -7.34
C SER A 55 -1.93 -35.62 -6.78
N ARG A 56 -1.81 -34.79 -5.74
CA ARG A 56 -2.93 -33.97 -5.23
C ARG A 56 -3.36 -32.91 -6.24
N ILE A 57 -2.43 -32.29 -6.95
CA ILE A 57 -2.72 -31.32 -8.02
C ILE A 57 -3.47 -32.03 -9.16
N GLU A 58 -3.03 -33.20 -9.60
CA GLU A 58 -3.71 -33.98 -10.64
C GLU A 58 -5.13 -34.37 -10.25
N LYS A 59 -5.37 -34.67 -8.97
CA LYS A 59 -6.71 -34.93 -8.44
C LYS A 59 -7.60 -33.69 -8.57
N VAL A 60 -7.10 -32.51 -8.19
CA VAL A 60 -7.83 -31.25 -8.33
C VAL A 60 -8.13 -30.96 -9.80
N ARG A 61 -7.19 -31.19 -10.71
CA ARG A 61 -7.38 -31.09 -12.16
C ARG A 61 -8.56 -31.98 -12.64
N SER A 62 -8.57 -33.22 -12.22
CA SER A 62 -9.65 -34.14 -12.58
C SER A 62 -11.03 -33.68 -12.03
N GLN A 63 -11.05 -33.07 -10.83
CA GLN A 63 -12.27 -32.53 -10.27
C GLN A 63 -12.77 -31.29 -11.06
N ILE A 64 -11.88 -30.43 -11.56
CA ILE A 64 -12.23 -29.33 -12.48
C ILE A 64 -12.90 -29.88 -13.74
N GLU A 65 -12.35 -30.94 -14.35
CA GLU A 65 -12.91 -31.61 -15.53
C GLU A 65 -14.29 -32.23 -15.24
N GLN A 66 -14.54 -32.65 -14.01
CA GLN A 66 -15.84 -33.15 -13.54
C GLN A 66 -16.86 -32.02 -13.24
N GLY A 67 -16.47 -30.76 -13.38
CA GLY A 67 -17.35 -29.60 -13.22
C GLY A 67 -17.45 -29.05 -11.79
N TYR A 68 -16.53 -29.41 -10.90
CA TYR A 68 -16.48 -28.77 -9.56
C TYR A 68 -16.10 -27.30 -9.71
N SER A 69 -16.77 -26.43 -8.95
CA SER A 69 -16.44 -25.00 -8.92
C SER A 69 -15.13 -24.74 -8.20
N PHE A 70 -14.40 -23.71 -8.62
CA PHE A 70 -13.13 -23.34 -7.96
C PHE A 70 -13.32 -23.06 -6.46
N GLY A 71 -14.30 -22.26 -6.08
CA GLY A 71 -14.56 -21.97 -4.67
C GLY A 71 -14.83 -23.22 -3.82
N THR A 72 -15.48 -24.27 -4.38
CA THR A 72 -15.67 -25.56 -3.69
C THR A 72 -14.32 -26.26 -3.48
N LEU A 73 -13.49 -26.31 -4.52
CA LEU A 73 -12.16 -26.94 -4.47
C LEU A 73 -11.23 -26.19 -3.50
N ALA A 74 -11.24 -24.87 -3.54
CA ALA A 74 -10.45 -24.03 -2.63
C ALA A 74 -10.85 -24.23 -1.16
N ALA A 75 -12.14 -24.25 -0.86
CA ALA A 75 -12.65 -24.50 0.49
C ALA A 75 -12.24 -25.89 1.03
N GLN A 76 -12.41 -26.93 0.22
CA GLN A 76 -12.01 -28.29 0.60
C GLN A 76 -10.49 -28.42 0.79
N ALA A 77 -9.71 -27.77 -0.07
CA ALA A 77 -8.26 -27.80 0.02
C ALA A 77 -7.75 -27.06 1.25
N ALA A 78 -8.39 -25.95 1.63
CA ALA A 78 -8.04 -25.19 2.82
C ALA A 78 -8.30 -25.95 4.13
N GLU A 79 -9.34 -26.77 4.20
CA GLU A 79 -9.64 -27.64 5.37
C GLU A 79 -8.52 -28.68 5.61
N ASP A 80 -7.94 -29.18 4.54
CA ASP A 80 -6.90 -30.23 4.55
C ASP A 80 -5.47 -29.67 4.54
N PHE A 81 -5.29 -28.34 4.53
CA PHE A 81 -3.98 -27.73 4.38
C PHE A 81 -3.17 -27.77 5.67
N ASP A 82 -1.96 -28.36 5.59
CA ASP A 82 -0.97 -28.33 6.65
C ASP A 82 0.19 -27.41 6.26
N ALA A 83 0.30 -26.26 6.94
CA ALA A 83 1.36 -25.28 6.72
C ALA A 83 2.77 -25.83 7.03
N ASN A 84 2.88 -26.90 7.84
CA ASN A 84 4.13 -27.54 8.21
C ASN A 84 4.51 -28.72 7.29
N ALA A 85 3.65 -29.12 6.36
CA ALA A 85 3.97 -30.19 5.43
C ALA A 85 5.22 -29.87 4.60
N HIS A 86 5.97 -30.90 4.23
CA HIS A 86 7.24 -30.71 3.50
C HIS A 86 7.06 -30.09 2.11
N ALA A 87 5.96 -30.38 1.42
CA ALA A 87 5.67 -29.82 0.08
C ALA A 87 4.35 -29.08 0.11
N ARG A 88 4.35 -27.83 -0.35
CA ARG A 88 3.19 -26.94 -0.36
C ARG A 88 3.14 -26.18 -1.67
N VAL A 89 1.94 -25.88 -2.13
CA VAL A 89 1.68 -24.95 -3.23
C VAL A 89 0.49 -24.06 -2.91
N ALA A 90 0.57 -22.81 -3.30
CA ALA A 90 -0.52 -21.84 -3.28
C ALA A 90 -0.70 -21.30 -4.69
N VAL A 91 -1.95 -21.27 -5.17
CA VAL A 91 -2.31 -20.80 -6.52
C VAL A 91 -3.48 -19.84 -6.41
N VAL A 92 -3.31 -18.62 -6.91
CA VAL A 92 -4.38 -17.64 -7.06
C VAL A 92 -4.91 -17.70 -8.48
N ALA A 93 -6.22 -17.73 -8.66
CA ALA A 93 -6.86 -17.72 -9.99
C ALA A 93 -8.27 -17.11 -9.91
N SER A 94 -8.76 -16.59 -11.05
CA SER A 94 -10.08 -15.98 -11.16
C SER A 94 -11.20 -17.00 -11.40
N ASP A 95 -10.86 -18.13 -12.01
CA ASP A 95 -11.81 -19.18 -12.32
C ASP A 95 -11.15 -20.58 -12.44
N ALA A 96 -11.98 -21.61 -12.64
CA ALA A 96 -11.51 -22.99 -12.75
C ALA A 96 -10.66 -23.24 -14.01
N HIS A 97 -10.87 -22.48 -15.09
CA HIS A 97 -10.09 -22.62 -16.33
C HIS A 97 -8.66 -22.11 -16.13
N GLU A 98 -8.53 -20.89 -15.60
CA GLU A 98 -7.23 -20.30 -15.26
C GLU A 98 -6.49 -21.14 -14.23
N LEU A 99 -7.20 -21.59 -13.17
CA LEU A 99 -6.64 -22.52 -12.18
C LEU A 99 -6.05 -23.76 -12.86
N GLY A 100 -6.79 -24.36 -13.81
CA GLY A 100 -6.31 -25.52 -14.54
C GLY A 100 -4.98 -25.28 -15.27
N ILE A 101 -4.85 -24.15 -15.96
CA ILE A 101 -3.62 -23.76 -16.67
C ILE A 101 -2.44 -23.58 -15.68
N LYS A 102 -2.68 -22.90 -14.53
CA LYS A 102 -1.66 -22.69 -13.51
C LYS A 102 -1.24 -23.99 -12.82
N LEU A 103 -2.17 -24.90 -12.60
CA LEU A 103 -1.89 -26.22 -12.05
C LEU A 103 -1.05 -27.12 -12.97
N ASP A 104 -1.28 -27.06 -14.30
CA ASP A 104 -0.44 -27.79 -15.25
C ASP A 104 1.02 -27.35 -15.19
N LYS A 105 1.26 -26.04 -15.19
CA LYS A 105 2.59 -25.46 -15.01
C LYS A 105 3.19 -25.85 -13.65
N ALA A 106 2.39 -25.85 -12.58
CA ALA A 106 2.83 -26.22 -11.26
C ALA A 106 3.36 -27.67 -11.19
N VAL A 107 2.66 -28.62 -11.84
CA VAL A 107 3.11 -30.03 -11.92
C VAL A 107 4.45 -30.15 -12.65
N GLU A 108 4.63 -29.43 -13.77
CA GLU A 108 5.89 -29.43 -14.52
C GLU A 108 7.07 -28.99 -13.65
N VAL A 109 6.92 -27.89 -12.92
CA VAL A 109 7.97 -27.37 -12.01
C VAL A 109 8.28 -28.32 -10.86
N ILE A 110 7.23 -28.88 -10.23
CA ILE A 110 7.41 -29.84 -9.13
C ILE A 110 8.20 -31.07 -9.58
N ARG A 111 7.91 -31.57 -10.79
CA ARG A 111 8.59 -32.74 -11.37
C ARG A 111 9.99 -32.45 -11.91
N ALA A 112 10.26 -31.24 -12.38
CA ALA A 112 11.57 -30.84 -12.87
C ALA A 112 12.64 -30.72 -11.75
N VAL A 113 12.26 -30.83 -10.48
CA VAL A 113 13.15 -30.69 -9.32
C VAL A 113 13.92 -29.36 -9.33
N SER A 114 13.47 -28.37 -10.12
CA SER A 114 14.03 -27.04 -10.14
C SER A 114 13.67 -26.29 -8.85
N GLU A 115 14.64 -25.62 -8.24
CA GLU A 115 14.40 -24.67 -7.15
C GLU A 115 14.02 -23.28 -7.71
N GLU A 116 14.09 -23.11 -9.03
CA GLU A 116 13.68 -21.87 -9.69
C GLU A 116 12.17 -21.71 -9.55
N SER A 117 11.77 -20.61 -8.95
CA SER A 117 10.36 -20.22 -8.90
C SER A 117 9.81 -20.08 -10.31
N LEU A 118 8.56 -20.51 -10.54
CA LEU A 118 7.87 -20.14 -11.77
C LEU A 118 7.87 -18.60 -11.89
N PRO A 119 8.05 -18.08 -13.11
CA PRO A 119 7.85 -16.65 -13.35
C PRO A 119 6.35 -16.28 -13.38
N ASP A 120 5.55 -16.91 -12.56
CA ASP A 120 4.11 -16.68 -12.42
C ASP A 120 3.89 -16.10 -11.01
N PRO A 121 3.46 -14.83 -10.89
CA PRO A 121 3.27 -14.17 -9.62
C PRO A 121 2.17 -14.80 -8.75
N ASP A 122 1.32 -15.64 -9.35
CA ASP A 122 0.16 -16.22 -8.68
C ASP A 122 0.37 -17.68 -8.25
N VAL A 123 1.57 -18.24 -8.47
CA VAL A 123 1.91 -19.62 -8.10
C VAL A 123 3.14 -19.65 -7.20
N HIS A 124 2.95 -20.08 -5.96
CA HIS A 124 4.00 -20.11 -4.94
C HIS A 124 4.21 -21.52 -4.42
N PHE A 125 5.48 -21.91 -4.25
CA PHE A 125 5.88 -23.22 -3.71
C PHE A 125 6.61 -23.06 -2.38
N GLY A 126 6.42 -24.04 -1.48
CA GLY A 126 7.21 -24.22 -0.28
C GLY A 126 7.69 -25.66 -0.16
N PHE A 127 9.01 -25.87 -0.09
CA PHE A 127 9.60 -27.19 0.14
C PHE A 127 10.47 -27.17 1.39
N GLY A 128 10.25 -28.15 2.28
CA GLY A 128 10.89 -28.21 3.57
C GLY A 128 10.30 -27.18 4.58
N PRO A 129 10.99 -26.98 5.72
CA PRO A 129 10.57 -26.01 6.72
C PRO A 129 10.60 -24.60 6.14
N SER A 130 9.74 -23.71 6.67
CA SER A 130 9.78 -22.30 6.29
C SER A 130 11.15 -21.71 6.60
N LYS A 131 11.73 -21.02 5.62
CA LYS A 131 13.02 -20.30 5.78
C LYS A 131 12.80 -18.83 6.16
N VAL A 132 11.55 -18.40 6.27
CA VAL A 132 11.24 -17.02 6.67
C VAL A 132 11.45 -16.92 8.17
N GLU A 133 12.51 -16.24 8.56
CA GLU A 133 12.85 -16.00 9.97
C GLU A 133 12.27 -14.68 10.47
N ARG A 134 12.21 -13.67 9.60
CA ARG A 134 11.69 -12.34 9.91
C ARG A 134 10.90 -11.77 8.71
N LEU A 135 9.82 -11.08 9.01
CA LEU A 135 8.98 -10.42 8.02
C LEU A 135 9.05 -8.90 8.24
N ALA A 136 9.26 -8.15 7.18
CA ALA A 136 9.19 -6.70 7.22
C ALA A 136 8.02 -6.17 6.41
N PHE A 137 7.28 -5.19 6.96
CA PHE A 137 6.31 -4.40 6.20
C PHE A 137 6.94 -3.12 5.70
N ILE A 138 6.71 -2.83 4.41
CA ILE A 138 7.20 -1.63 3.75
C ILE A 138 6.01 -0.77 3.32
N PHE A 139 6.01 0.50 3.73
CA PHE A 139 4.94 1.44 3.46
C PHE A 139 5.34 2.42 2.35
N PRO A 140 4.50 2.59 1.31
CA PRO A 140 4.80 3.49 0.21
C PRO A 140 4.75 4.96 0.63
N GLY A 141 5.48 5.79 -0.11
CA GLY A 141 5.47 7.24 0.01
C GLY A 141 4.57 7.92 -1.01
N GLN A 142 4.59 9.25 -1.00
CA GLN A 142 3.91 10.07 -1.99
C GLN A 142 4.47 9.79 -3.39
N GLY A 143 3.58 9.72 -4.39
CA GLY A 143 3.87 9.28 -5.76
C GLY A 143 3.28 7.91 -6.08
N SER A 144 2.91 7.12 -5.06
CA SER A 144 2.26 5.82 -5.24
C SER A 144 0.74 5.89 -5.40
N GLN A 145 0.13 7.07 -5.20
CA GLN A 145 -1.32 7.23 -5.27
C GLN A 145 -1.85 7.15 -6.71
N TYR A 146 -3.03 6.56 -6.85
CA TYR A 146 -3.82 6.56 -8.08
C TYR A 146 -5.31 6.51 -7.75
N VAL A 147 -6.13 7.03 -8.66
CA VAL A 147 -7.58 7.03 -8.50
C VAL A 147 -8.10 5.59 -8.43
N GLY A 148 -8.90 5.29 -7.42
CA GLY A 148 -9.43 3.96 -7.17
C GLY A 148 -8.51 3.02 -6.37
N MET A 149 -7.34 3.48 -5.90
CA MET A 149 -6.43 2.64 -5.10
C MET A 149 -7.14 2.06 -3.87
N GLY A 150 -6.96 0.76 -3.63
CA GLY A 150 -7.56 0.05 -2.49
C GLY A 150 -9.07 -0.17 -2.60
N ALA A 151 -9.72 0.15 -3.73
CA ALA A 151 -11.17 0.01 -3.91
C ALA A 151 -11.65 -1.43 -3.69
N GLU A 152 -10.99 -2.42 -4.27
CA GLU A 152 -11.36 -3.83 -4.11
C GLU A 152 -11.25 -4.29 -2.67
N ALA A 153 -10.16 -3.92 -1.98
CA ALA A 153 -9.99 -4.23 -0.57
C ALA A 153 -11.11 -3.60 0.28
N ALA A 154 -11.42 -2.31 0.06
CA ALA A 154 -12.48 -1.61 0.80
C ALA A 154 -13.87 -2.16 0.49
N MET A 155 -14.14 -2.61 -0.72
CA MET A 155 -15.43 -3.24 -1.09
C MET A 155 -15.55 -4.67 -0.58
N THR A 156 -14.44 -5.38 -0.44
CA THR A 156 -14.42 -6.80 -0.10
C THR A 156 -14.30 -7.05 1.40
N PHE A 157 -13.44 -6.30 2.10
CA PHE A 157 -13.10 -6.54 3.51
C PHE A 157 -13.63 -5.42 4.41
N ASP A 158 -14.38 -5.81 5.45
CA ASP A 158 -14.96 -4.84 6.40
C ASP A 158 -13.89 -4.08 7.17
N CYS A 159 -12.77 -4.73 7.51
CA CYS A 159 -11.63 -4.09 8.18
C CYS A 159 -10.97 -3.00 7.31
N ALA A 160 -10.85 -3.23 6.01
CA ALA A 160 -10.30 -2.23 5.09
C ALA A 160 -11.30 -1.09 4.84
N ARG A 161 -12.60 -1.37 4.77
CA ARG A 161 -13.65 -0.35 4.62
C ARG A 161 -13.77 0.53 5.84
N ALA A 162 -13.66 -0.04 7.05
CA ALA A 162 -13.79 0.71 8.30
C ALA A 162 -12.87 1.92 8.37
N VAL A 163 -11.67 1.84 7.78
CA VAL A 163 -10.73 2.98 7.72
C VAL A 163 -11.33 4.18 6.98
N TRP A 164 -12.05 3.92 5.88
CA TRP A 164 -12.72 4.97 5.11
C TRP A 164 -13.95 5.52 5.83
N ASP A 165 -14.70 4.65 6.50
CA ASP A 165 -15.87 5.05 7.30
C ASP A 165 -15.41 5.96 8.46
N GLU A 166 -14.32 5.62 9.16
CA GLU A 166 -13.71 6.44 10.20
C GLU A 166 -13.15 7.77 9.67
N ALA A 167 -12.56 7.77 8.47
CA ALA A 167 -12.01 8.98 7.87
C ALA A 167 -13.07 10.06 7.63
N VAL A 168 -14.34 9.70 7.45
CA VAL A 168 -15.45 10.65 7.27
C VAL A 168 -15.72 11.47 8.54
N ASP A 169 -15.46 10.89 9.72
CA ASP A 169 -15.72 11.51 11.02
C ASP A 169 -14.56 12.37 11.53
N ILE A 170 -13.45 12.39 10.82
CA ILE A 170 -12.27 13.21 11.16
C ILE A 170 -12.53 14.67 10.78
N GLU A 171 -12.47 15.58 11.76
CA GLU A 171 -12.78 16.99 11.60
C GLU A 171 -11.94 17.68 10.50
N GLU A 172 -10.69 17.30 10.38
CA GLU A 172 -9.74 17.80 9.36
C GLU A 172 -10.21 17.52 7.93
N PHE A 173 -11.12 16.57 7.73
CA PHE A 173 -11.72 16.26 6.43
C PHE A 173 -13.15 16.80 6.27
N ALA A 174 -13.64 17.62 7.22
CA ALA A 174 -14.94 18.24 7.12
C ALA A 174 -15.02 19.19 5.90
N GLY A 175 -15.72 18.77 4.87
CA GLY A 175 -15.84 19.48 3.60
C GLY A 175 -14.96 18.94 2.46
N ASP A 176 -13.84 18.29 2.77
CA ASP A 176 -12.92 17.66 1.80
C ASP A 176 -12.90 16.15 1.98
N ARG A 177 -13.95 15.50 1.55
CA ARG A 177 -14.12 14.05 1.68
C ARG A 177 -12.97 13.26 1.04
N LEU A 178 -12.11 12.63 1.87
CA LEU A 178 -10.95 11.85 1.43
C LEU A 178 -11.36 10.68 0.53
N ASP A 179 -12.45 10.00 0.88
CA ASP A 179 -13.00 8.90 0.09
C ASP A 179 -13.43 9.34 -1.31
N ARG A 180 -13.95 10.58 -1.48
CA ARG A 180 -14.33 11.11 -2.79
C ARG A 180 -13.12 11.50 -3.65
N ALA A 181 -12.01 11.84 -3.05
CA ALA A 181 -10.78 12.10 -3.78
C ALA A 181 -10.19 10.81 -4.36
N VAL A 182 -10.30 9.69 -3.61
CA VAL A 182 -9.78 8.38 -4.04
C VAL A 182 -10.77 7.63 -4.91
N PHE A 183 -12.07 7.70 -4.60
CA PHE A 183 -13.17 7.02 -5.30
C PHE A 183 -14.15 8.04 -5.92
N PRO A 184 -13.68 8.89 -6.84
CA PRO A 184 -14.54 9.87 -7.49
C PRO A 184 -15.56 9.18 -8.41
N PRO A 185 -16.64 9.90 -8.82
CA PRO A 185 -17.52 9.42 -9.88
C PRO A 185 -16.75 9.11 -11.16
N PRO A 186 -17.26 8.22 -12.03
CA PRO A 186 -16.61 7.91 -13.29
C PRO A 186 -16.35 9.16 -14.14
N ALA A 187 -15.12 9.31 -14.64
CA ALA A 187 -14.74 10.36 -15.56
C ALA A 187 -15.00 9.94 -17.01
N PHE A 188 -15.66 10.80 -17.77
CA PHE A 188 -16.01 10.56 -19.17
C PHE A 188 -15.07 11.26 -20.15
N THR A 189 -14.30 12.26 -19.67
CA THR A 189 -13.35 13.04 -20.48
C THR A 189 -11.94 12.96 -19.90
N ASP A 190 -10.93 13.29 -20.71
CA ASP A 190 -9.54 13.37 -20.26
C ASP A 190 -9.33 14.51 -19.26
N ASP A 191 -10.04 15.62 -19.43
CA ASP A 191 -9.99 16.77 -18.51
C ASP A 191 -10.52 16.38 -17.12
N GLU A 192 -11.63 15.64 -17.05
CA GLU A 192 -12.16 15.14 -15.79
C GLU A 192 -11.18 14.18 -15.12
N ARG A 193 -10.55 13.26 -15.87
CA ARG A 193 -9.50 12.37 -15.36
C ARG A 193 -8.32 13.15 -14.80
N ALA A 194 -7.86 14.15 -15.54
CA ALA A 194 -6.77 15.01 -15.11
C ALA A 194 -7.12 15.79 -13.84
N GLN A 195 -8.34 16.31 -13.74
CA GLN A 195 -8.81 17.01 -12.54
C GLN A 195 -8.88 16.08 -11.32
N GLN A 196 -9.42 14.88 -11.46
CA GLN A 196 -9.45 13.87 -10.39
C GLN A 196 -8.04 13.51 -9.92
N PHE A 197 -7.13 13.25 -10.85
CA PHE A 197 -5.73 12.97 -10.54
C PHE A 197 -5.05 14.14 -9.83
N ASN A 198 -5.24 15.37 -10.29
CA ASN A 198 -4.67 16.58 -9.66
C ASN A 198 -5.21 16.77 -8.24
N THR A 199 -6.51 16.54 -8.01
CA THR A 199 -7.11 16.60 -6.67
C THR A 199 -6.46 15.58 -5.74
N LEU A 200 -6.28 14.34 -6.20
CA LEU A 200 -5.65 13.28 -5.41
C LEU A 200 -4.14 13.52 -5.18
N THR A 201 -3.47 14.19 -6.12
CA THR A 201 -2.02 14.43 -6.05
C THR A 201 -1.64 15.59 -5.13
N ALA A 202 -2.59 16.45 -4.76
CA ALA A 202 -2.36 17.51 -3.78
C ALA A 202 -1.85 16.90 -2.46
N MET A 203 -0.76 17.45 -1.89
CA MET A 203 -0.05 16.84 -0.75
C MET A 203 -0.94 16.59 0.47
N ALA A 204 -1.83 17.54 0.76
CA ALA A 204 -2.81 17.42 1.85
C ALA A 204 -3.87 16.32 1.62
N THR A 205 -4.00 15.82 0.40
CA THR A 205 -4.91 14.73 0.02
C THR A 205 -4.16 13.43 -0.22
N ALA A 206 -3.04 13.46 -0.94
CA ALA A 206 -2.28 12.27 -1.31
C ALA A 206 -1.78 11.50 -0.10
N GLN A 207 -1.19 12.19 0.88
CA GLN A 207 -0.61 11.54 2.06
C GLN A 207 -1.66 10.81 2.90
N PRO A 208 -2.77 11.43 3.35
CA PRO A 208 -3.80 10.71 4.08
C PRO A 208 -4.50 9.62 3.24
N ALA A 209 -4.60 9.78 1.92
CA ALA A 209 -5.16 8.76 1.05
C ALA A 209 -4.27 7.49 1.00
N ILE A 210 -2.95 7.67 0.86
CA ILE A 210 -1.98 6.56 0.94
C ILE A 210 -2.01 5.93 2.33
N ALA A 211 -2.12 6.73 3.40
CA ALA A 211 -2.26 6.23 4.77
C ALA A 211 -3.50 5.36 4.94
N ALA A 212 -4.65 5.80 4.44
CA ALA A 212 -5.90 5.06 4.56
C ALA A 212 -5.83 3.69 3.86
N VAL A 213 -5.25 3.64 2.65
CA VAL A 213 -5.02 2.36 1.95
C VAL A 213 -4.04 1.49 2.73
N SER A 214 -2.94 2.06 3.22
CA SER A 214 -1.94 1.34 4.02
C SER A 214 -2.54 0.74 5.30
N LEU A 215 -3.39 1.49 6.01
CA LEU A 215 -4.12 0.98 7.18
C LEU A 215 -5.11 -0.12 6.79
N GLY A 216 -5.84 0.05 5.70
CA GLY A 216 -6.77 -0.97 5.21
C GLY A 216 -6.08 -2.31 4.94
N PHE A 217 -4.94 -2.30 4.27
CA PHE A 217 -4.12 -3.50 4.06
C PHE A 217 -3.47 -4.03 5.34
N LEU A 218 -3.01 -3.15 6.23
CA LEU A 218 -2.47 -3.55 7.53
C LEU A 218 -3.51 -4.30 8.36
N HIS A 219 -4.75 -3.77 8.45
CA HIS A 219 -5.83 -4.40 9.18
C HIS A 219 -6.20 -5.75 8.56
N LEU A 220 -6.22 -5.83 7.23
CA LEU A 220 -6.47 -7.09 6.53
C LEU A 220 -5.37 -8.13 6.82
N LEU A 221 -4.09 -7.76 6.75
CA LEU A 221 -2.98 -8.66 7.07
C LEU A 221 -3.05 -9.15 8.51
N ARG A 222 -3.36 -8.26 9.47
CA ARG A 222 -3.56 -8.64 10.88
C ARG A 222 -4.74 -9.58 11.06
N GLU A 223 -5.86 -9.36 10.36
CA GLU A 223 -7.01 -10.28 10.38
C GLU A 223 -6.64 -11.67 9.85
N LEU A 224 -5.72 -11.74 8.90
CA LEU A 224 -5.14 -12.99 8.37
C LEU A 224 -4.02 -13.58 9.26
N GLY A 225 -3.69 -12.94 10.39
CA GLY A 225 -2.64 -13.39 11.30
C GLY A 225 -1.21 -13.14 10.78
N VAL A 226 -1.04 -12.23 9.83
CA VAL A 226 0.28 -11.86 9.30
C VAL A 226 0.81 -10.65 10.08
N GLU A 227 1.87 -10.87 10.85
CA GLU A 227 2.54 -9.88 11.70
C GLU A 227 3.94 -9.58 11.17
N ALA A 228 4.40 -8.35 11.36
CA ALA A 228 5.76 -7.95 10.96
C ALA A 228 6.70 -7.85 12.16
N ASP A 229 7.94 -8.30 11.97
CA ASP A 229 9.04 -8.16 12.94
C ASP A 229 9.71 -6.79 12.84
N ALA A 230 9.67 -6.18 11.65
CA ALA A 230 10.25 -4.88 11.37
C ALA A 230 9.39 -4.11 10.35
N MET A 231 9.51 -2.79 10.38
CA MET A 231 8.77 -1.92 9.48
C MET A 231 9.68 -0.83 8.91
N ALA A 232 9.42 -0.44 7.68
CA ALA A 232 10.06 0.71 7.04
C ALA A 232 9.03 1.44 6.17
N GLY A 233 9.29 2.69 5.89
CA GLY A 233 8.48 3.45 4.96
C GLY A 233 9.32 4.37 4.11
N HIS A 234 8.92 4.59 2.86
CA HIS A 234 9.58 5.55 2.00
C HIS A 234 9.03 6.95 2.26
N SER A 235 9.88 7.87 2.73
CA SER A 235 9.48 9.26 3.00
C SER A 235 8.22 9.35 3.88
N PHE A 236 7.07 9.70 3.33
CA PHE A 236 5.78 9.71 4.02
C PHE A 236 5.44 8.37 4.68
N GLY A 237 5.83 7.28 4.05
CA GLY A 237 5.58 5.92 4.55
C GLY A 237 6.16 5.65 5.94
N GLU A 238 7.17 6.41 6.40
CA GLU A 238 7.66 6.30 7.79
C GLU A 238 6.58 6.62 8.83
N LEU A 239 5.72 7.60 8.54
CA LEU A 239 4.59 7.94 9.40
C LEU A 239 3.62 6.76 9.52
N SER A 240 3.31 6.11 8.39
CA SER A 240 2.49 4.89 8.36
C SER A 240 3.16 3.73 9.11
N ALA A 241 4.47 3.53 8.95
CA ALA A 241 5.23 2.51 9.66
C ALA A 241 5.23 2.72 11.18
N LEU A 242 5.38 3.96 11.65
CA LEU A 242 5.32 4.31 13.08
C LEU A 242 3.93 4.09 13.67
N ALA A 243 2.86 4.38 12.93
CA ALA A 243 1.50 4.06 13.36
C ALA A 243 1.26 2.55 13.38
N ALA A 244 1.65 1.84 12.32
CA ALA A 244 1.51 0.39 12.21
C ALA A 244 2.26 -0.37 13.30
N SER A 245 3.43 0.10 13.72
CA SER A 245 4.19 -0.49 14.83
C SER A 245 3.59 -0.22 16.22
N GLY A 246 2.55 0.62 16.33
CA GLY A 246 1.96 1.05 17.60
C GLY A 246 2.80 2.09 18.36
N ARG A 247 3.84 2.65 17.73
CA ARG A 247 4.64 3.72 18.34
C ARG A 247 3.94 5.08 18.31
N MET A 248 3.02 5.28 17.39
CA MET A 248 2.08 6.38 17.32
C MET A 248 0.65 5.83 17.30
N GLU A 249 -0.32 6.54 17.85
CA GLU A 249 -1.73 6.12 17.77
C GLU A 249 -2.19 6.05 16.31
N GLU A 250 -2.67 4.88 15.90
CA GLU A 250 -3.12 4.60 14.55
C GLU A 250 -4.25 5.54 14.09
N LYS A 251 -5.20 5.85 15.00
CA LYS A 251 -6.29 6.80 14.73
C LYS A 251 -5.85 8.23 14.43
N ALA A 252 -4.64 8.62 14.85
CA ALA A 252 -4.08 9.95 14.58
C ALA A 252 -3.39 10.01 13.20
N LEU A 253 -3.19 8.87 12.53
CA LEU A 253 -2.39 8.80 11.31
C LEU A 253 -2.96 9.69 10.19
N LEU A 254 -4.26 9.62 9.92
CA LEU A 254 -4.86 10.32 8.77
C LEU A 254 -4.80 11.85 8.95
N ALA A 255 -5.16 12.35 10.14
CA ALA A 255 -5.07 13.77 10.47
C ALA A 255 -3.61 14.27 10.43
N THR A 256 -2.67 13.48 10.99
CA THR A 256 -1.24 13.81 10.96
C THR A 256 -0.67 13.79 9.54
N ALA A 257 -1.11 12.86 8.70
CA ALA A 257 -0.74 12.80 7.29
C ALA A 257 -1.20 14.05 6.53
N ARG A 258 -2.44 14.50 6.77
CA ARG A 258 -2.96 15.75 6.20
C ARG A 258 -2.13 16.94 6.68
N LYS A 259 -1.90 17.07 7.99
CA LYS A 259 -1.09 18.16 8.56
C LYS A 259 0.33 18.20 7.97
N ARG A 260 0.97 17.04 7.82
CA ARG A 260 2.28 16.94 7.15
C ARG A 260 2.21 17.44 5.71
N GLY A 261 1.18 17.04 4.97
CA GLY A 261 0.96 17.45 3.59
C GLY A 261 0.74 18.96 3.45
N GLU A 262 -0.05 19.56 4.34
CA GLU A 262 -0.30 21.01 4.40
C GLU A 262 0.99 21.80 4.66
N LEU A 263 1.75 21.44 5.70
CA LEU A 263 3.01 22.09 6.04
C LEU A 263 4.05 22.00 4.91
N MET A 264 4.12 20.85 4.23
CA MET A 264 5.00 20.70 3.08
C MET A 264 4.51 21.53 1.87
N ALA A 265 3.21 21.64 1.67
CA ALA A 265 2.65 22.48 0.59
C ALA A 265 2.92 23.96 0.84
N GLU A 266 2.77 24.44 2.08
CA GLU A 266 3.09 25.80 2.48
C GLU A 266 4.59 26.11 2.27
N ALA A 267 5.47 25.23 2.71
CA ALA A 267 6.91 25.39 2.51
C ALA A 267 7.29 25.39 1.02
N ALA A 268 6.67 24.50 0.23
CA ALA A 268 6.86 24.43 -1.22
C ALA A 268 6.38 25.69 -1.97
N ALA A 269 5.30 26.31 -1.51
CA ALA A 269 4.78 27.53 -2.12
C ALA A 269 5.69 28.76 -1.90
N SER A 270 6.53 28.74 -0.88
CA SER A 270 7.43 29.84 -0.52
C SER A 270 8.75 29.85 -1.30
N LYS A 271 9.16 28.72 -1.85
CA LYS A 271 10.45 28.54 -2.53
C LYS A 271 10.32 27.59 -3.72
N GLU A 272 10.62 28.09 -4.92
CA GLU A 272 10.63 27.25 -6.12
C GLU A 272 11.79 26.24 -6.07
N GLY A 273 11.48 24.99 -6.43
CA GLY A 273 12.46 23.93 -6.49
C GLY A 273 12.08 22.85 -7.49
N ALA A 274 13.03 21.99 -7.81
CA ALA A 274 12.85 20.89 -8.74
C ALA A 274 13.53 19.62 -8.26
N MET A 275 13.09 18.49 -8.81
CA MET A 275 13.69 17.19 -8.56
C MET A 275 13.88 16.42 -9.86
N ILE A 276 14.97 15.65 -9.93
CA ILE A 276 15.27 14.74 -11.03
C ILE A 276 15.66 13.37 -10.50
N ALA A 277 15.12 12.32 -11.10
CA ALA A 277 15.58 10.95 -10.88
C ALA A 277 16.77 10.65 -11.80
N VAL A 278 17.79 10.01 -11.24
CA VAL A 278 19.01 9.62 -11.95
C VAL A 278 19.22 8.12 -11.75
N PRO A 279 19.19 7.29 -12.81
CA PRO A 279 19.44 5.86 -12.71
C PRO A 279 20.95 5.59 -12.58
N SER A 280 21.48 5.83 -11.40
CA SER A 280 22.88 5.65 -11.02
C SER A 280 23.01 5.50 -9.51
N ASP A 281 24.14 5.02 -9.04
CA ASP A 281 24.45 4.93 -7.61
C ASP A 281 24.77 6.30 -6.99
N ALA A 282 24.58 6.38 -5.68
CA ALA A 282 24.76 7.63 -4.93
C ALA A 282 26.20 8.13 -4.90
N GLU A 283 27.21 7.25 -4.96
CA GLU A 283 28.63 7.64 -4.92
C GLU A 283 29.03 8.33 -6.24
N THR A 284 28.67 7.73 -7.37
CA THR A 284 28.89 8.30 -8.70
C THR A 284 28.25 9.68 -8.80
N VAL A 285 26.97 9.80 -8.44
CA VAL A 285 26.27 11.09 -8.54
C VAL A 285 26.83 12.13 -7.57
N ARG A 286 27.19 11.73 -6.34
CA ARG A 286 27.80 12.63 -5.35
C ARG A 286 29.12 13.23 -5.83
N SER A 287 29.92 12.45 -6.58
CA SER A 287 31.17 12.95 -7.14
C SER A 287 31.00 14.07 -8.18
N LEU A 288 29.81 14.18 -8.76
CA LEU A 288 29.45 15.20 -9.74
C LEU A 288 28.81 16.45 -9.09
N ILE A 289 28.41 16.42 -7.83
CA ILE A 289 27.84 17.58 -7.14
C ILE A 289 28.99 18.41 -6.56
N ASP A 290 29.13 19.65 -6.99
CA ASP A 290 30.06 20.58 -6.38
C ASP A 290 29.46 21.08 -5.03
N PRO A 291 30.26 21.24 -3.96
CA PRO A 291 29.79 21.80 -2.69
C PRO A 291 29.15 23.18 -2.79
N SER A 292 29.41 23.92 -3.85
CA SER A 292 28.77 25.21 -4.13
C SER A 292 27.45 25.10 -4.89
N ASP A 293 27.12 23.92 -5.41
CA ASP A 293 25.86 23.69 -6.10
C ASP A 293 24.71 23.65 -5.08
N ASP A 294 23.61 24.34 -5.40
CA ASP A 294 22.36 24.24 -4.62
C ASP A 294 21.58 22.97 -5.00
N VAL A 295 22.26 21.83 -4.88
CA VAL A 295 21.76 20.49 -5.22
C VAL A 295 22.12 19.50 -4.12
N VAL A 296 21.16 18.69 -3.72
CA VAL A 296 21.35 17.60 -2.76
C VAL A 296 20.84 16.28 -3.31
N ILE A 297 21.38 15.15 -2.84
CA ILE A 297 20.77 13.85 -3.01
C ILE A 297 19.59 13.79 -2.03
N ALA A 298 18.39 13.95 -2.55
CA ALA A 298 17.15 13.92 -1.77
C ALA A 298 16.71 12.50 -1.44
N ASN A 299 16.91 11.57 -2.39
CA ASN A 299 16.59 10.16 -2.17
C ASN A 299 17.74 9.29 -2.69
N ASP A 300 18.12 8.33 -1.87
CA ASP A 300 18.96 7.18 -2.20
C ASP A 300 18.02 5.96 -2.13
N ASN A 301 17.36 5.68 -3.28
CA ASN A 301 16.25 4.73 -3.34
C ASN A 301 16.72 3.29 -3.53
N ALA A 302 17.81 3.12 -4.25
CA ALA A 302 18.36 1.82 -4.59
C ALA A 302 19.84 1.95 -4.99
N PRO A 303 20.62 0.87 -5.03
CA PRO A 303 22.00 0.89 -5.51
C PRO A 303 22.17 1.46 -6.93
N THR A 304 21.07 1.60 -7.66
CA THR A 304 21.06 2.05 -9.06
C THR A 304 20.11 3.23 -9.31
N GLU A 305 19.62 3.89 -8.25
CA GLU A 305 18.67 4.99 -8.41
C GLU A 305 18.79 6.00 -7.27
N VAL A 306 19.04 7.25 -7.63
CA VAL A 306 18.97 8.40 -6.71
C VAL A 306 18.06 9.49 -7.27
N VAL A 307 17.57 10.34 -6.37
CA VAL A 307 16.83 11.55 -6.73
C VAL A 307 17.60 12.77 -6.22
N LEU A 308 17.80 13.73 -7.10
CA LEU A 308 18.39 15.02 -6.77
C LEU A 308 17.31 16.07 -6.61
N ALA A 309 17.51 16.97 -5.64
CA ALA A 309 16.65 18.11 -5.37
C ALA A 309 17.48 19.39 -5.24
N GLY A 310 16.91 20.51 -5.66
CA GLY A 310 17.57 21.82 -5.58
C GLY A 310 16.70 22.93 -6.19
N SER A 311 17.24 24.14 -6.28
CA SER A 311 16.58 25.19 -7.00
C SER A 311 16.43 24.87 -8.49
N GLU A 312 15.46 25.47 -9.15
CA GLU A 312 15.16 25.23 -10.58
C GLU A 312 16.40 25.40 -11.47
N SER A 313 17.18 26.47 -11.22
CA SER A 313 18.39 26.76 -11.98
C SER A 313 19.50 25.73 -11.70
N ALA A 314 19.66 25.31 -10.44
CA ALA A 314 20.67 24.33 -10.06
C ALA A 314 20.38 22.95 -10.67
N ILE A 315 19.11 22.51 -10.65
CA ILE A 315 18.70 21.25 -11.28
C ILE A 315 18.83 21.29 -12.79
N THR A 316 18.56 22.43 -13.44
CA THR A 316 18.79 22.60 -14.88
C THR A 316 20.26 22.46 -15.24
N ASN A 317 21.17 23.09 -14.48
CA ASN A 317 22.60 22.97 -14.65
C ASN A 317 23.09 21.53 -14.40
N MET A 318 22.60 20.89 -13.33
CA MET A 318 22.94 19.51 -13.01
C MET A 318 22.46 18.54 -14.10
N THR A 319 21.25 18.73 -14.65
CA THR A 319 20.76 17.93 -15.80
C THR A 319 21.72 18.01 -16.99
N THR A 320 22.25 19.21 -17.28
CA THR A 320 23.23 19.41 -18.36
C THR A 320 24.56 18.71 -18.07
N LYS A 321 25.03 18.82 -16.80
CA LYS A 321 26.25 18.16 -16.34
C LYS A 321 26.14 16.63 -16.40
N LEU A 322 25.05 16.06 -15.88
CA LEU A 322 24.78 14.62 -15.95
C LEU A 322 24.81 14.12 -17.41
N LYS A 323 24.15 14.86 -18.31
CA LYS A 323 24.15 14.51 -19.74
C LYS A 323 25.53 14.52 -20.36
N SER A 324 26.41 15.46 -19.99
CA SER A 324 27.81 15.49 -20.49
C SER A 324 28.65 14.32 -19.99
N GLU A 325 28.30 13.77 -18.81
CA GLU A 325 28.93 12.58 -18.24
C GLU A 325 28.26 11.27 -18.69
N GLY A 326 27.31 11.32 -19.65
CA GLY A 326 26.64 10.16 -20.21
C GLY A 326 25.51 9.58 -19.32
N LEU A 327 25.14 10.28 -18.25
CA LEU A 327 24.06 9.88 -17.34
C LEU A 327 22.73 10.48 -17.81
N ARG A 328 21.68 9.66 -17.72
CA ARG A 328 20.30 10.10 -17.96
C ARG A 328 19.71 10.70 -16.69
N SER A 329 18.79 11.64 -16.85
CA SER A 329 17.95 12.11 -15.76
C SER A 329 16.51 12.29 -16.24
N ILE A 330 15.56 12.09 -15.33
CA ILE A 330 14.14 12.23 -15.58
C ILE A 330 13.60 13.26 -14.60
N ARG A 331 13.02 14.33 -15.12
CA ARG A 331 12.37 15.35 -14.27
C ARG A 331 11.12 14.78 -13.63
N LEU A 332 11.02 14.95 -12.31
CA LEU A 332 9.85 14.54 -11.57
C LEU A 332 8.78 15.64 -11.64
N PRO A 333 7.48 15.28 -11.73
CA PRO A 333 6.37 16.23 -11.79
C PRO A 333 6.02 16.75 -10.38
N VAL A 334 6.99 17.36 -9.71
CA VAL A 334 6.83 17.94 -8.37
C VAL A 334 7.15 19.42 -8.39
N ALA A 335 6.43 20.20 -7.58
CA ALA A 335 6.53 21.67 -7.56
C ALA A 335 7.61 22.19 -6.61
N SER A 336 8.36 21.31 -5.91
CA SER A 336 9.36 21.74 -4.94
C SER A 336 10.46 20.70 -4.77
N ALA A 337 11.55 21.10 -4.15
CA ALA A 337 12.68 20.24 -3.79
C ALA A 337 12.49 19.64 -2.40
N PHE A 338 11.72 18.56 -2.32
CA PHE A 338 11.53 17.83 -1.07
C PHE A 338 12.83 17.20 -0.58
N HIS A 339 12.90 16.93 0.73
CA HIS A 339 14.09 16.35 1.38
C HIS A 339 15.37 17.20 1.21
N SER A 340 15.19 18.51 1.10
CA SER A 340 16.25 19.51 1.05
C SER A 340 15.97 20.66 2.03
N ASN A 341 16.91 21.60 2.15
CA ASN A 341 16.74 22.78 2.99
C ASN A 341 15.55 23.67 2.56
N ILE A 342 15.02 23.51 1.35
CA ILE A 342 13.89 24.29 0.84
C ILE A 342 12.64 24.09 1.70
N VAL A 343 12.42 22.88 2.22
CA VAL A 343 11.27 22.56 3.06
C VAL A 343 11.57 22.51 4.55
N SER A 344 12.73 22.99 4.98
CA SER A 344 13.15 22.95 6.39
C SER A 344 12.22 23.69 7.34
N ASP A 345 11.54 24.74 6.86
CA ASP A 345 10.63 25.55 7.65
C ASP A 345 9.39 24.75 8.13
N SER A 346 9.11 23.59 7.51
CA SER A 346 8.04 22.68 7.93
C SER A 346 8.42 21.76 9.11
N CYS A 347 9.70 21.60 9.43
CA CYS A 347 10.17 20.64 10.44
C CYS A 347 9.69 20.96 11.85
N ASP A 348 9.85 22.19 12.32
CA ASP A 348 9.46 22.58 13.68
C ASP A 348 7.95 22.60 13.88
N PRO A 349 7.12 23.18 12.98
CA PRO A 349 5.67 23.06 13.09
C PRO A 349 5.17 21.60 13.07
N PHE A 350 5.82 20.74 12.29
CA PHE A 350 5.46 19.32 12.29
C PHE A 350 5.88 18.62 13.58
N HIS A 351 7.07 18.94 14.13
CA HIS A 351 7.50 18.43 15.44
C HIS A 351 6.53 18.81 16.56
N ASP A 352 6.05 20.06 16.56
CA ASP A 352 5.10 20.56 17.56
C ASP A 352 3.77 19.81 17.46
N HIS A 353 3.23 19.61 16.26
CA HIS A 353 2.05 18.76 16.03
C HIS A 353 2.27 17.34 16.56
N LEU A 354 3.41 16.71 16.25
CA LEU A 354 3.74 15.38 16.75
C LEU A 354 3.85 15.31 18.26
N ALA A 355 4.17 16.41 18.93
CA ALA A 355 4.29 16.47 20.39
C ALA A 355 2.93 16.40 21.12
N GLU A 356 1.85 16.75 20.43
CA GLU A 356 0.48 16.68 20.96
C GLU A 356 -0.09 15.26 20.93
N LEU A 357 0.51 14.37 20.14
CA LEU A 357 0.05 12.99 19.96
C LEU A 357 0.58 12.07 21.07
N LYS A 358 -0.12 10.97 21.29
CA LYS A 358 0.35 9.91 22.16
C LYS A 358 1.34 9.01 21.44
N TRP A 359 2.46 8.75 22.11
CA TRP A 359 3.54 7.92 21.62
C TRP A 359 3.86 6.80 22.60
N SER A 360 4.29 5.66 22.04
CA SER A 360 4.80 4.50 22.77
C SER A 360 6.27 4.27 22.46
N ASP A 361 6.97 3.56 23.33
CA ASP A 361 8.34 3.10 23.15
C ASP A 361 8.45 1.61 22.76
N GLY A 362 7.28 0.94 22.63
CA GLY A 362 7.16 -0.47 22.27
C GLY A 362 6.88 -0.71 20.79
N GLY A 363 6.69 -1.99 20.45
CA GLY A 363 6.34 -2.45 19.11
C GLY A 363 7.53 -2.95 18.28
N PRO A 364 7.27 -3.41 17.04
CA PRO A 364 8.30 -3.80 16.08
C PRO A 364 9.32 -2.70 15.80
N GLU A 365 10.51 -3.07 15.35
CA GLU A 365 11.54 -2.13 14.90
C GLU A 365 11.04 -1.34 13.70
N VAL A 366 11.21 -0.01 13.73
CA VAL A 366 10.92 0.86 12.58
C VAL A 366 12.21 1.52 12.13
N TYR A 367 12.52 1.42 10.85
CA TYR A 367 13.72 2.02 10.26
C TYR A 367 13.44 3.43 9.77
N ALA A 368 14.37 4.34 10.06
CA ALA A 368 14.29 5.76 9.72
C ALA A 368 15.09 6.09 8.47
N ASN A 369 14.50 6.77 7.49
CA ASN A 369 15.18 7.16 6.25
C ASN A 369 16.36 8.11 6.49
N LYS A 370 16.25 9.04 7.44
CA LYS A 370 17.33 9.99 7.73
C LYS A 370 18.63 9.32 8.16
N THR A 371 18.53 8.26 8.96
CA THR A 371 19.70 7.58 9.55
C THR A 371 20.03 6.26 8.89
N ALA A 372 19.10 5.64 8.12
CA ALA A 372 19.15 4.26 7.67
C ALA A 372 19.39 3.28 8.84
N ASP A 373 18.77 3.55 9.99
CA ASP A 373 18.89 2.79 11.23
C ASP A 373 17.55 2.81 11.97
N VAL A 374 17.42 1.99 13.01
CA VAL A 374 16.20 1.88 13.81
C VAL A 374 15.88 3.19 14.52
N TYR A 375 14.61 3.56 14.53
CA TYR A 375 14.11 4.72 15.29
C TYR A 375 14.48 4.63 16.78
N PRO A 376 14.90 5.75 17.40
CA PRO A 376 15.15 5.81 18.85
C PRO A 376 13.91 5.35 19.64
N LYS A 377 14.11 4.59 20.72
CA LYS A 377 12.99 4.11 21.55
C LYS A 377 12.23 5.26 22.23
N THR A 378 12.95 6.32 22.67
CA THR A 378 12.29 7.42 23.38
C THR A 378 11.37 8.23 22.46
N PRO A 379 10.10 8.46 22.85
CA PRO A 379 9.14 9.23 22.04
C PRO A 379 9.67 10.61 21.60
N LYS A 380 10.35 11.34 22.49
CA LYS A 380 10.91 12.66 22.16
C LYS A 380 11.93 12.61 21.02
N ALA A 381 12.84 11.64 21.04
CA ALA A 381 13.84 11.51 19.99
C ALA A 381 13.21 11.00 18.67
N ALA A 382 12.24 10.09 18.76
CA ALA A 382 11.52 9.59 17.59
C ALA A 382 10.76 10.70 16.86
N ARG A 383 10.01 11.55 17.60
CA ARG A 383 9.30 12.70 17.03
C ARG A 383 10.24 13.67 16.33
N ARG A 384 11.37 13.99 16.96
CA ARG A 384 12.36 14.90 16.37
C ARG A 384 12.95 14.31 15.08
N LEU A 385 13.30 13.02 15.11
CA LEU A 385 13.85 12.33 13.93
C LEU A 385 12.86 12.32 12.78
N LEU A 386 11.58 12.04 13.04
CA LEU A 386 10.52 12.05 12.04
C LEU A 386 10.27 13.46 11.49
N ALA A 387 10.28 14.49 12.33
CA ALA A 387 10.12 15.87 11.87
C ALA A 387 11.30 16.32 11.00
N ASP A 388 12.52 16.02 11.41
CA ASP A 388 13.73 16.34 10.67
C ASP A 388 13.82 15.62 9.32
N GLN A 389 13.15 14.48 9.16
CA GLN A 389 13.10 13.70 7.93
C GLN A 389 12.55 14.52 6.76
N LEU A 390 11.65 15.49 6.99
CA LEU A 390 11.09 16.36 5.95
C LEU A 390 12.17 17.05 5.13
N ALA A 391 13.23 17.52 5.79
CA ALA A 391 14.35 18.24 5.17
C ALA A 391 15.65 17.40 5.12
N SER A 392 15.56 16.09 5.29
CA SER A 392 16.71 15.18 5.27
C SER A 392 16.60 14.18 4.13
N PRO A 393 17.72 13.69 3.60
CA PRO A 393 17.72 12.65 2.59
C PRO A 393 16.95 11.40 3.01
N VAL A 394 16.21 10.83 2.08
CA VAL A 394 15.61 9.50 2.20
C VAL A 394 16.67 8.47 1.83
N ARG A 395 17.14 7.69 2.78
CA ARG A 395 18.08 6.57 2.59
C ARG A 395 17.29 5.28 2.74
N PHE A 396 16.73 4.80 1.61
CA PHE A 396 15.82 3.66 1.58
C PHE A 396 16.50 2.41 1.04
#